data_70f9cb8d472a66c73eefc59c33a56069
#
_entry.id   70f9cb8d472a66c73eefc59c33a56069
#
_cell.length_a   1.000
_cell.length_b   1.000
_cell.length_c   1.000
_cell.angle_alpha   90.00
_cell.angle_beta   90.00
_cell.angle_gamma   90.00
#
_symmetry.space_group_name_H-M   'P 1'
#
loop_
_entity.id
_entity.type
_entity.pdbx_description
1 polymer ?
#
loop_
_entity_poly.entity_id
_entity_poly.type
_entity_poly.pdbx_seq_one_letter_code
_entity_poly.pdbx_strand_id
1 'polypeptide(L)'
;MLTLPIKRKWFNMILSGEKKEEYREMKQYYRVRFERCGLLKNTGFPVWENRCWIRLRNGYSHTSPSLQVLCSMRISKGNSDWGAEKGKVYYVLKIWEVKKEERN
;
A
#
# COMPACT_ATOMS: atom_id res chain seq x y z
N MET A 1 4.47 9.70 8.47
CA MET A 1 3.66 8.87 7.54
C MET A 1 4.58 7.97 6.72
N LEU A 2 4.23 6.69 6.64
CA LEU A 2 4.97 5.75 5.81
C LEU A 2 4.82 6.14 4.34
N THR A 3 5.94 6.19 3.60
CA THR A 3 5.95 6.44 2.16
C THR A 3 6.53 5.22 1.45
N LEU A 4 5.81 4.73 0.45
CA LEU A 4 6.22 3.59 -0.35
C LEU A 4 6.30 4.01 -1.83
N PRO A 5 7.32 3.53 -2.56
CA PRO A 5 7.38 3.77 -4.00
C PRO A 5 6.30 2.96 -4.73
N ILE A 6 5.82 3.48 -5.84
CA ILE A 6 4.85 2.79 -6.68
C ILE A 6 5.11 3.10 -8.15
N LYS A 7 4.89 2.12 -9.02
CA LYS A 7 5.01 2.31 -10.47
C LYS A 7 3.84 3.13 -10.99
N ARG A 8 4.09 3.90 -12.07
CA ARG A 8 3.09 4.77 -12.67
C ARG A 8 1.79 4.04 -13.02
N LYS A 9 1.89 2.87 -13.60
CA LYS A 9 0.71 2.09 -13.97
C LYS A 9 -0.24 1.89 -12.78
N TRP A 10 0.30 1.42 -11.67
CA TRP A 10 -0.49 1.14 -10.48
C TRP A 10 -0.96 2.42 -9.79
N PHE A 11 -0.13 3.45 -9.79
CA PHE A 11 -0.51 4.78 -9.30
C PHE A 11 -1.76 5.29 -10.02
N ASN A 12 -1.75 5.23 -11.34
CA ASN A 12 -2.88 5.70 -12.15
C ASN A 12 -4.13 4.87 -11.92
N MET A 13 -3.99 3.55 -11.75
CA MET A 13 -5.13 2.66 -11.51
C MET A 13 -5.73 2.87 -10.11
N ILE A 14 -4.92 3.20 -9.12
CA ILE A 14 -5.42 3.56 -7.79
C ILE A 14 -6.13 4.91 -7.85
N LEU A 15 -5.55 5.89 -8.52
CA LEU A 15 -6.13 7.22 -8.65
C LEU A 15 -7.48 7.17 -9.35
N SER A 16 -7.63 6.34 -10.38
CA SER A 16 -8.90 6.18 -11.11
C SER A 16 -9.94 5.38 -10.35
N GLY A 17 -9.56 4.71 -9.28
CA GLY A 17 -10.45 3.83 -8.52
C GLY A 17 -10.54 2.41 -9.06
N GLU A 18 -9.83 2.09 -10.15
CA GLU A 18 -9.83 0.75 -10.73
C GLU A 18 -9.13 -0.27 -9.84
N LYS A 19 -7.96 0.12 -9.27
CA LYS A 19 -7.18 -0.74 -8.39
C LYS A 19 -7.51 -0.41 -6.93
N LYS A 20 -8.02 -1.41 -6.21
CA LYS A 20 -8.50 -1.22 -4.83
C LYS A 20 -7.61 -1.84 -3.77
N GLU A 21 -6.54 -2.49 -4.19
CA GLU A 21 -5.57 -3.11 -3.30
C GLU A 21 -4.17 -2.88 -3.83
N GLU A 22 -3.21 -2.71 -2.90
CA GLU A 22 -1.80 -2.67 -3.19
C GLU A 22 -1.12 -3.84 -2.50
N TYR A 23 -0.10 -4.41 -3.14
CA TYR A 23 0.55 -5.62 -2.64
C TYR A 23 2.01 -5.36 -2.37
N ARG A 24 2.49 -5.88 -1.23
CA ARG A 24 3.91 -5.84 -0.91
C ARG A 24 4.36 -7.22 -0.45
N GLU A 25 5.57 -7.58 -0.83
CA GLU A 25 6.11 -8.89 -0.50
C GLU A 25 6.28 -9.04 1.00
N MET A 26 6.15 -10.27 1.48
CA MET A 26 6.31 -10.61 2.89
C MET A 26 7.79 -10.67 3.26
N LYS A 27 8.44 -9.51 3.25
CA LYS A 27 9.85 -9.33 3.58
C LYS A 27 9.98 -8.53 4.87
N GLN A 28 11.09 -8.72 5.56
CA GLN A 28 11.42 -8.00 6.79
C GLN A 28 11.34 -6.48 6.60
N TYR A 29 11.80 -5.98 5.45
CA TYR A 29 11.72 -4.57 5.10
C TYR A 29 10.30 -4.01 5.26
N TYR A 30 9.30 -4.69 4.72
CA TYR A 30 7.90 -4.26 4.80
C TYR A 30 7.30 -4.56 6.17
N ARG A 31 7.64 -5.69 6.76
CA ARG A 31 7.14 -6.06 8.07
C ARG A 31 7.43 -4.98 9.11
N VAL A 32 8.69 -4.52 9.19
CA VAL A 32 9.09 -3.49 10.16
C VAL A 32 8.29 -2.20 9.95
N ARG A 33 8.11 -1.80 8.70
CA ARG A 33 7.38 -0.57 8.37
C ARG A 33 5.90 -0.66 8.70
N PHE A 34 5.28 -1.79 8.42
CA PHE A 34 3.87 -2.00 8.72
C PHE A 34 3.60 -2.18 10.21
N GLU A 35 4.54 -2.72 10.95
CA GLU A 35 4.47 -2.71 12.41
C GLU A 35 4.49 -1.28 12.95
N ARG A 36 5.41 -0.46 12.45
CA ARG A 36 5.56 0.93 12.91
C ARG A 36 4.33 1.79 12.64
N CYS A 37 3.62 1.55 11.55
CA CYS A 37 2.41 2.31 11.25
C CYS A 37 1.14 1.71 11.87
N GLY A 38 1.27 0.61 12.62
CA GLY A 38 0.15 0.03 13.36
C GLY A 38 -0.72 -0.94 12.58
N LEU A 39 -0.30 -1.35 11.37
CA LEU A 39 -1.05 -2.31 10.55
C LEU A 39 -0.71 -3.76 10.90
N LEU A 40 0.45 -4.01 11.51
CA LEU A 40 0.85 -5.31 12.00
C LEU A 40 1.17 -5.22 13.49
N LYS A 41 0.85 -6.30 14.21
CA LYS A 41 1.35 -6.53 15.58
C LYS A 41 2.83 -6.90 15.50
N ASN A 42 3.55 -6.79 16.64
CA ASN A 42 4.95 -7.21 16.71
C ASN A 42 5.13 -8.71 16.44
N THR A 43 4.06 -9.50 16.57
CA THR A 43 4.03 -10.91 16.20
C THR A 43 3.94 -11.15 14.69
N GLY A 44 3.72 -10.08 13.90
CA GLY A 44 3.56 -10.18 12.46
C GLY A 44 2.14 -10.39 11.98
N PHE A 45 1.17 -10.53 12.90
CA PHE A 45 -0.23 -10.67 12.51
C PHE A 45 -0.86 -9.31 12.21
N PRO A 46 -1.73 -9.23 11.18
CA PRO A 46 -2.44 -8.00 10.87
C PRO A 46 -3.35 -7.55 12.01
N VAL A 47 -3.41 -6.22 12.23
CA VAL A 47 -4.43 -5.59 13.05
C VAL A 47 -5.51 -5.14 12.08
N TRP A 48 -6.35 -6.07 11.66
CA TRP A 48 -7.25 -5.94 10.52
C TRP A 48 -8.30 -4.82 10.69
N GLU A 49 -8.62 -4.46 11.92
CA GLU A 49 -9.55 -3.36 12.21
C GLU A 49 -8.90 -1.98 12.15
N ASN A 50 -7.57 -1.90 12.12
CA ASN A 50 -6.87 -0.63 12.06
C ASN A 50 -6.78 -0.13 10.62
N ARG A 51 -6.83 1.19 10.48
CA ARG A 51 -6.58 1.86 9.22
C ARG A 51 -5.48 2.89 9.41
N CYS A 52 -4.63 3.03 8.39
CA CYS A 52 -3.48 3.92 8.43
C CYS A 52 -3.37 4.66 7.09
N TRP A 53 -3.07 5.95 7.15
CA TRP A 53 -2.75 6.71 5.95
C TRP A 53 -1.32 6.41 5.53
N ILE A 54 -1.14 6.04 4.27
CA ILE A 54 0.16 5.73 3.66
C ILE A 54 0.30 6.59 2.42
N ARG A 55 1.51 7.12 2.19
CA ARG A 55 1.83 7.83 0.95
C ARG A 55 2.39 6.85 -0.07
N LEU A 56 1.84 6.87 -1.27
CA LEU A 56 2.37 6.15 -2.43
C LEU A 56 2.96 7.18 -3.38
N ARG A 57 4.25 7.06 -3.66
CA ARG A 57 4.99 8.05 -4.46
C ARG A 57 5.50 7.42 -5.75
N ASN A 58 5.15 8.04 -6.88
CA ASN A 58 5.67 7.63 -8.17
C ASN A 58 6.94 8.42 -8.48
N GLY A 59 8.06 7.95 -7.96
CA GLY A 59 9.37 8.57 -8.06
C GLY A 59 10.04 8.70 -6.70
N TYR A 60 11.26 9.26 -6.70
CA TYR A 60 12.09 9.33 -5.49
C TYR A 60 12.33 10.75 -4.99
N SER A 61 11.80 11.75 -5.70
CA SER A 61 11.92 13.15 -5.33
C SER A 61 10.72 13.61 -4.51
N HIS A 62 10.92 14.63 -3.65
CA HIS A 62 9.82 15.29 -2.96
C HIS A 62 8.78 15.89 -3.93
N THR A 63 9.20 16.19 -5.16
CA THR A 63 8.31 16.76 -6.18
C THR A 63 7.64 15.69 -7.04
N SER A 64 7.96 14.41 -6.83
CA SER A 64 7.32 13.32 -7.55
C SER A 64 5.84 13.23 -7.19
N PRO A 65 4.97 12.82 -8.15
CA PRO A 65 3.55 12.65 -7.87
C PRO A 65 3.32 11.66 -6.74
N SER A 66 2.40 11.98 -5.85
CA SER A 66 2.06 11.10 -4.73
C SER A 66 0.57 11.09 -4.44
N LEU A 67 0.14 10.02 -3.80
CA LEU A 67 -1.21 9.83 -3.28
C LEU A 67 -1.11 9.49 -1.81
N GLN A 68 -2.09 9.91 -1.04
CA GLN A 68 -2.32 9.34 0.29
C GLN A 68 -3.47 8.36 0.18
N VAL A 69 -3.30 7.18 0.75
CA VAL A 69 -4.33 6.14 0.74
C VAL A 69 -4.59 5.69 2.17
N LEU A 70 -5.87 5.59 2.52
CA LEU A 70 -6.27 5.04 3.81
C LEU A 70 -6.41 3.53 3.65
N CYS A 71 -5.58 2.77 4.36
CA CYS A 71 -5.47 1.33 4.17
C CYS A 71 -5.73 0.54 5.44
N SER A 72 -6.30 -0.64 5.27
CA SER A 72 -6.24 -1.73 6.25
C SER A 72 -5.40 -2.87 5.67
N MET A 73 -5.04 -3.85 6.50
CA MET A 73 -4.13 -4.92 6.08
C MET A 73 -4.69 -6.31 6.36
N ARG A 74 -4.43 -7.20 5.40
CA ARG A 74 -4.55 -8.64 5.59
C ARG A 74 -3.39 -9.33 4.89
N ILE A 75 -3.18 -10.60 5.20
CA ILE A 75 -2.21 -11.45 4.52
C ILE A 75 -3.01 -12.44 3.69
N SER A 76 -2.86 -12.36 2.37
CA SER A 76 -3.59 -13.22 1.45
C SER A 76 -3.00 -13.15 0.04
N LYS A 77 -3.56 -13.95 -0.87
CA LYS A 77 -3.31 -13.80 -2.30
C LYS A 77 -3.96 -12.51 -2.79
N GLY A 78 -3.41 -11.95 -3.86
CA GLY A 78 -3.93 -10.73 -4.47
C GLY A 78 -4.56 -10.97 -5.82
N ASN A 79 -5.04 -9.88 -6.43
CA ASN A 79 -5.64 -9.88 -7.76
C ASN A 79 -4.53 -9.69 -8.80
N SER A 80 -4.41 -10.63 -9.74
CA SER A 80 -3.38 -10.55 -10.79
C SER A 80 -3.56 -9.35 -11.71
N ASP A 81 -4.80 -8.86 -11.89
CA ASP A 81 -5.06 -7.66 -12.68
C ASP A 81 -4.48 -6.40 -12.02
N TRP A 82 -4.17 -6.46 -10.73
CA TRP A 82 -3.62 -5.35 -9.96
C TRP A 82 -2.16 -5.56 -9.57
N GLY A 83 -1.48 -6.52 -10.19
CA GLY A 83 -0.04 -6.71 -10.04
C GLY A 83 0.38 -7.85 -9.14
N ALA A 84 -0.54 -8.62 -8.57
CA ALA A 84 -0.18 -9.80 -7.78
C ALA A 84 0.20 -10.97 -8.70
N GLU A 85 1.25 -11.71 -8.33
CA GLU A 85 1.55 -12.98 -8.97
C GLU A 85 0.55 -14.03 -8.53
N LYS A 86 0.09 -14.84 -9.47
CA LYS A 86 -0.87 -15.90 -9.18
C LYS A 86 -0.29 -16.89 -8.17
N GLY A 87 -1.05 -17.15 -7.11
CA GLY A 87 -0.67 -18.12 -6.09
C GLY A 87 0.26 -17.60 -5.01
N LYS A 88 0.79 -16.38 -5.14
CA LYS A 88 1.69 -15.78 -4.15
C LYS A 88 0.89 -15.07 -3.07
N VAL A 89 1.36 -15.16 -1.82
CA VAL A 89 0.78 -14.48 -0.67
C VAL A 89 1.54 -13.20 -0.38
N TYR A 90 0.80 -12.13 -0.09
CA TYR A 90 1.34 -10.79 0.11
C TYR A 90 0.81 -10.18 1.40
N TYR A 91 1.48 -9.11 1.85
CA TYR A 91 0.81 -8.07 2.62
C TYR A 91 -0.12 -7.34 1.68
N VAL A 92 -1.42 -7.42 1.94
CA VAL A 92 -2.44 -6.76 1.11
C VAL A 92 -2.93 -5.51 1.82
N LEU A 93 -2.72 -4.37 1.17
CA LEU A 93 -3.23 -3.08 1.63
C LEU A 93 -4.57 -2.85 0.93
N LYS A 94 -5.67 -3.00 1.67
CA LYS A 94 -7.00 -2.67 1.15
C LYS A 94 -7.20 -1.17 1.24
N ILE A 95 -7.50 -0.55 0.12
CA ILE A 95 -7.63 0.91 0.00
C ILE A 95 -9.08 1.32 0.23
N TRP A 96 -9.31 2.16 1.25
CA TRP A 96 -10.62 2.68 1.63
C TRP A 96 -10.87 4.08 1.08
N GLU A 97 -9.84 4.93 1.07
CA GLU A 97 -9.91 6.30 0.58
C GLU A 97 -8.62 6.65 -0.15
N VAL A 98 -8.73 7.53 -1.13
CA VAL A 98 -7.59 8.05 -1.91
C VAL A 98 -7.64 9.57 -1.88
N LYS A 99 -6.49 10.18 -1.58
CA LYS A 99 -6.29 11.62 -1.67
C LYS A 99 -5.11 11.91 -2.56
N LYS A 100 -5.32 12.64 -3.63
CA LYS A 100 -4.21 13.11 -4.45
C LYS A 100 -3.50 14.23 -3.70
N GLU A 101 -2.17 14.15 -3.59
CA GLU A 101 -1.39 15.21 -2.96
C GLU A 101 -1.07 16.29 -3.98
N GLU A 102 -1.42 17.53 -3.62
CA GLU A 102 -1.06 18.69 -4.41
C GLU A 102 0.41 19.01 -4.18
N ARG A 103 1.07 19.49 -5.23
CA ARG A 103 2.44 20.00 -5.16
C ARG A 103 2.42 21.51 -5.35
N ASN A 104 3.14 22.16 -4.51
CA ASN A 104 3.31 23.61 -4.57
C ASN A 104 4.62 23.99 -5.21
#